data_2141737e1ee5fa1b7e7f4df1a85a108f
#
_entry.id   2141737e1ee5fa1b7e7f4df1a85a108f
#
_cell.length_a   1.000
_cell.length_b   1.000
_cell.length_c   1.000
_cell.angle_alpha   90.00
_cell.angle_beta   90.00
_cell.angle_gamma   90.00
#
_symmetry.space_group_name_H-M   'P 1'
#
loop_
_entity.id
_entity.type
_entity.pdbx_description
1 polymer ?
#
loop_
_entity_poly.entity_id
_entity_poly.type
_entity_poly.pdbx_seq_one_letter_code
_entity_poly.pdbx_strand_id
1 'polypeptide(L)'
;YQDKLLVANIDGSFKVLVDSDEYYTNKFNTRIVSASINDNHLAALSADNTIYLIDMISDTILLEYNIGITYAIDAKMANPIFLNSIIVYPTLDGKIMIVDRANGRILRDAVVSSEPFFNNIIFLDLLGDKMFAASATKFMAIDPNGVKYYDGQIKDVLIYSGKIYIFLKDGVVEILDLELNKIGSQNFKFAIFAGAIPQDDKLYIFEKTGYMFITDLNLQNTQVIELDSEISKKSFTGADAFYYDNEILKLK
;
A
#
# COMPACT_ATOMS: atom_id res chain seq x y z
N TYR A 1 1.92 -4.17 -13.01
CA TYR A 1 0.88 -5.22 -12.98
C TYR A 1 0.90 -6.02 -14.27
N GLN A 2 1.22 -7.32 -14.24
CA GLN A 2 1.11 -8.23 -15.39
C GLN A 2 1.74 -7.62 -16.67
N ASP A 3 2.99 -7.21 -16.64
CA ASP A 3 3.74 -6.56 -17.73
C ASP A 3 3.20 -5.18 -18.15
N LYS A 4 2.27 -4.61 -17.40
CA LYS A 4 1.70 -3.28 -17.63
C LYS A 4 2.29 -2.23 -16.70
N LEU A 5 2.70 -1.09 -17.27
CA LEU A 5 3.13 0.10 -16.53
C LEU A 5 1.98 1.10 -16.46
N LEU A 6 1.62 1.53 -15.24
CA LEU A 6 0.62 2.56 -14.99
C LEU A 6 1.32 3.91 -14.82
N VAL A 7 0.92 4.90 -15.59
CA VAL A 7 1.46 6.27 -15.53
C VAL A 7 0.33 7.23 -15.21
N ALA A 8 0.37 7.84 -14.04
CA ALA A 8 -0.59 8.85 -13.60
C ALA A 8 0.10 10.22 -13.49
N ASN A 9 -0.43 11.22 -14.17
CA ASN A 9 0.10 12.58 -14.15
C ASN A 9 -0.71 13.48 -13.20
N ILE A 10 -0.08 14.58 -12.79
CA ILE A 10 -0.68 15.55 -11.87
C ILE A 10 -1.90 16.25 -12.46
N ASP A 11 -1.97 16.36 -13.78
CA ASP A 11 -3.08 16.97 -14.52
C ASP A 11 -4.29 16.03 -14.71
N GLY A 12 -4.24 14.81 -14.16
CA GLY A 12 -5.28 13.78 -14.28
C GLY A 12 -5.16 12.91 -15.53
N SER A 13 -4.17 13.13 -16.41
CA SER A 13 -3.95 12.20 -17.52
C SER A 13 -3.37 10.89 -16.99
N PHE A 14 -3.88 9.78 -17.53
CA PHE A 14 -3.56 8.43 -17.10
C PHE A 14 -3.30 7.55 -18.31
N LYS A 15 -2.25 6.73 -18.23
CA LYS A 15 -1.88 5.80 -19.30
C LYS A 15 -1.57 4.43 -18.72
N VAL A 16 -1.91 3.41 -19.48
CA VAL A 16 -1.44 2.05 -19.32
C VAL A 16 -0.56 1.71 -20.51
N LEU A 17 0.69 1.32 -20.21
CA LEU A 17 1.66 0.95 -21.23
C LEU A 17 1.95 -0.55 -21.16
N VAL A 18 2.10 -1.19 -22.32
CA VAL A 18 2.58 -2.56 -22.50
C VAL A 18 3.77 -2.48 -23.45
N ASP A 19 4.94 -2.96 -23.02
CA ASP A 19 6.18 -2.89 -23.81
C ASP A 19 6.49 -1.49 -24.39
N SER A 20 6.14 -0.43 -23.66
CA SER A 20 6.24 0.99 -24.03
C SER A 20 5.15 1.51 -24.99
N ASP A 21 4.27 0.66 -25.50
CA ASP A 21 3.12 1.07 -26.32
C ASP A 21 1.92 1.46 -25.44
N GLU A 22 1.14 2.44 -25.90
CA GLU A 22 -0.08 2.86 -25.19
C GLU A 22 -1.18 1.81 -25.39
N TYR A 23 -1.49 1.08 -24.31
CA TYR A 23 -2.58 0.11 -24.28
C TYR A 23 -3.94 0.77 -23.98
N TYR A 24 -3.93 1.74 -23.05
CA TYR A 24 -5.13 2.48 -22.64
C TYR A 24 -4.75 3.88 -22.17
N THR A 25 -5.60 4.86 -22.48
CA THR A 25 -5.43 6.25 -22.03
C THR A 25 -6.75 6.81 -21.53
N ASN A 26 -6.70 7.61 -20.47
CA ASN A 26 -7.87 8.31 -19.95
C ASN A 26 -7.47 9.68 -19.39
N LYS A 27 -8.47 10.55 -19.20
CA LYS A 27 -8.33 11.86 -18.56
C LYS A 27 -9.35 11.99 -17.46
N PHE A 28 -8.88 11.87 -16.22
CA PHE A 28 -9.69 12.07 -15.02
C PHE A 28 -9.77 13.55 -14.64
N ASN A 29 -10.81 13.92 -13.89
CA ASN A 29 -10.97 15.31 -13.40
C ASN A 29 -9.86 15.73 -12.44
N THR A 30 -9.31 14.79 -11.68
CA THR A 30 -8.19 15.00 -10.76
C THR A 30 -7.14 13.88 -10.95
N ARG A 31 -5.93 14.10 -10.41
CA ARG A 31 -4.88 13.08 -10.50
C ARG A 31 -5.31 11.76 -9.84
N ILE A 32 -4.94 10.65 -10.44
CA ILE A 32 -5.04 9.33 -9.82
C ILE A 32 -3.89 9.17 -8.82
N VAL A 33 -4.21 8.77 -7.61
CA VAL A 33 -3.24 8.57 -6.51
C VAL A 33 -2.94 7.10 -6.25
N SER A 34 -3.83 6.21 -6.69
CA SER A 34 -3.68 4.76 -6.53
C SER A 34 -4.49 4.04 -7.62
N ALA A 35 -3.92 2.98 -8.17
CA ALA A 35 -4.61 2.19 -9.20
C ALA A 35 -4.09 0.76 -9.27
N SER A 36 -4.94 -0.15 -9.72
CA SER A 36 -4.62 -1.54 -10.05
C SER A 36 -5.35 -1.98 -11.30
N ILE A 37 -4.78 -2.93 -12.00
CA ILE A 37 -5.38 -3.57 -13.17
C ILE A 37 -5.50 -5.07 -12.91
N ASN A 38 -6.61 -5.64 -13.36
CA ASN A 38 -6.76 -7.08 -13.48
C ASN A 38 -7.56 -7.39 -14.74
N ASP A 39 -6.97 -8.16 -15.64
CA ASP A 39 -7.47 -8.39 -16.99
C ASP A 39 -7.73 -7.06 -17.72
N ASN A 40 -8.99 -6.78 -18.07
CA ASN A 40 -9.43 -5.57 -18.76
C ASN A 40 -9.96 -4.47 -17.82
N HIS A 41 -9.98 -4.72 -16.50
CA HIS A 41 -10.53 -3.77 -15.54
C HIS A 41 -9.43 -2.93 -14.91
N LEU A 42 -9.66 -1.63 -14.90
CA LEU A 42 -8.90 -0.65 -14.14
C LEU A 42 -9.71 -0.23 -12.91
N ALA A 43 -9.15 -0.45 -11.73
CA ALA A 43 -9.63 0.10 -10.48
C ALA A 43 -8.73 1.28 -10.08
N ALA A 44 -9.29 2.46 -9.87
CA ALA A 44 -8.52 3.66 -9.56
C ALA A 44 -9.15 4.46 -8.42
N LEU A 45 -8.29 5.19 -7.68
CA LEU A 45 -8.67 6.17 -6.67
C LEU A 45 -8.03 7.51 -7.04
N SER A 46 -8.82 8.55 -7.09
CA SER A 46 -8.36 9.91 -7.38
C SER A 46 -8.12 10.75 -6.11
N ALA A 47 -7.42 11.87 -6.27
CA ALA A 47 -7.04 12.75 -5.17
C ALA A 47 -8.21 13.47 -4.48
N ASP A 48 -9.38 13.49 -5.08
CA ASP A 48 -10.64 13.99 -4.50
C ASP A 48 -11.50 12.89 -3.86
N ASN A 49 -10.89 11.72 -3.58
CA ASN A 49 -11.54 10.56 -2.98
C ASN A 49 -12.67 9.96 -3.83
N THR A 50 -12.50 9.99 -5.16
CA THR A 50 -13.40 9.30 -6.09
C THR A 50 -12.80 7.95 -6.49
N ILE A 51 -13.59 6.88 -6.39
CA ILE A 51 -13.23 5.55 -6.88
C ILE A 51 -13.82 5.31 -8.26
N TYR A 52 -13.04 4.67 -9.12
CA TYR A 52 -13.42 4.33 -10.49
C TYR A 52 -13.23 2.84 -10.74
N LEU A 53 -14.20 2.24 -11.44
CA LEU A 53 -14.04 0.95 -12.10
C LEU A 53 -14.32 1.13 -13.57
N ILE A 54 -13.37 0.78 -14.42
CA ILE A 54 -13.44 0.99 -15.86
C ILE A 54 -13.12 -0.33 -16.57
N ASP A 55 -13.95 -0.70 -17.52
CA ASP A 55 -13.61 -1.70 -18.55
C ASP A 55 -12.83 -0.99 -19.66
N MET A 56 -11.53 -1.28 -19.75
CA MET A 56 -10.61 -0.61 -20.68
C MET A 56 -10.80 -1.02 -22.14
N ILE A 57 -11.45 -2.15 -22.42
CA ILE A 57 -11.72 -2.58 -23.82
C ILE A 57 -12.92 -1.83 -24.38
N SER A 58 -14.01 -1.79 -23.64
CA SER A 58 -15.23 -1.09 -24.06
C SER A 58 -15.20 0.40 -23.74
N ASP A 59 -14.18 0.86 -23.04
CA ASP A 59 -14.05 2.22 -22.47
C ASP A 59 -15.28 2.62 -21.65
N THR A 60 -15.83 1.66 -20.90
CA THR A 60 -17.04 1.85 -20.12
C THR A 60 -16.70 2.08 -18.64
N ILE A 61 -17.19 3.18 -18.08
CA ILE A 61 -17.12 3.44 -16.63
C ILE A 61 -18.25 2.66 -15.96
N LEU A 62 -17.88 1.57 -15.26
CA LEU A 62 -18.81 0.74 -14.49
C LEU A 62 -19.14 1.34 -13.12
N LEU A 63 -18.19 2.11 -12.56
CA LEU A 63 -18.36 2.87 -11.31
C LEU A 63 -17.56 4.16 -11.38
N GLU A 64 -18.21 5.26 -11.03
CA GLU A 64 -17.60 6.52 -10.62
C GLU A 64 -18.35 6.97 -9.36
N TYR A 65 -17.67 6.98 -8.22
CA TYR A 65 -18.31 7.30 -6.94
C TYR A 65 -17.38 8.15 -6.07
N ASN A 66 -17.81 9.38 -5.79
CA ASN A 66 -17.13 10.28 -4.85
C ASN A 66 -17.55 9.95 -3.42
N ILE A 67 -16.57 9.60 -2.57
CA ILE A 67 -16.79 9.17 -1.19
C ILE A 67 -17.00 10.38 -0.27
N GLY A 68 -16.41 11.51 -0.62
CA GLY A 68 -16.51 12.75 0.14
C GLY A 68 -15.17 13.47 0.31
N ILE A 69 -15.22 14.59 0.98
CA ILE A 69 -14.06 15.48 1.13
C ILE A 69 -13.04 14.89 2.09
N THR A 70 -11.77 14.95 1.70
CA THR A 70 -10.63 14.67 2.56
C THR A 70 -9.76 15.93 2.67
N TYR A 71 -9.07 16.09 3.81
CA TYR A 71 -8.27 17.29 4.06
C TYR A 71 -6.78 17.06 3.78
N ALA A 72 -6.11 16.36 4.66
CA ALA A 72 -4.68 16.04 4.51
C ALA A 72 -4.48 14.52 4.47
N ILE A 73 -3.66 14.05 3.53
CA ILE A 73 -3.36 12.62 3.32
C ILE A 73 -1.87 12.36 3.51
N ASP A 74 -1.51 11.15 3.94
CA ASP A 74 -0.13 10.66 3.91
C ASP A 74 0.31 10.46 2.45
N ALA A 75 1.60 10.58 2.19
CA ALA A 75 2.16 10.35 0.85
C ALA A 75 2.10 8.89 0.42
N LYS A 76 2.08 7.95 1.37
CA LYS A 76 1.91 6.53 1.08
C LYS A 76 0.43 6.20 0.88
N MET A 77 0.15 5.37 -0.11
CA MET A 77 -1.19 4.98 -0.51
C MET A 77 -1.22 3.49 -0.80
N ALA A 78 -2.22 2.79 -0.29
CA ALA A 78 -2.50 1.42 -0.71
C ALA A 78 -3.10 1.38 -2.11
N ASN A 79 -2.98 0.25 -2.79
CA ASN A 79 -3.63 0.03 -4.08
C ASN A 79 -4.92 -0.76 -3.94
N PRO A 80 -5.90 -0.58 -4.83
CA PRO A 80 -7.06 -1.47 -4.91
C PRO A 80 -6.65 -2.92 -5.13
N ILE A 81 -7.39 -3.86 -4.53
CA ILE A 81 -7.14 -5.29 -4.67
C ILE A 81 -8.31 -5.94 -5.40
N PHE A 82 -8.00 -6.63 -6.50
CA PHE A 82 -8.95 -7.46 -7.22
C PHE A 82 -9.02 -8.85 -6.58
N LEU A 83 -10.23 -9.27 -6.24
CA LEU A 83 -10.60 -10.63 -5.93
C LEU A 83 -11.49 -11.18 -7.03
N ASN A 84 -11.85 -12.47 -6.97
CA ASN A 84 -12.61 -13.11 -8.05
C ASN A 84 -13.83 -12.30 -8.52
N SER A 85 -14.74 -11.98 -7.62
CA SER A 85 -16.01 -11.27 -7.91
C SER A 85 -16.09 -9.87 -7.35
N ILE A 86 -15.13 -9.44 -6.54
CA ILE A 86 -15.15 -8.14 -5.87
C ILE A 86 -13.83 -7.40 -6.03
N ILE A 87 -13.87 -6.09 -5.79
CA ILE A 87 -12.71 -5.22 -5.69
C ILE A 87 -12.77 -4.53 -4.33
N VAL A 88 -11.64 -4.48 -3.64
CA VAL A 88 -11.49 -3.75 -2.38
C VAL A 88 -10.69 -2.48 -2.67
N TYR A 89 -11.32 -1.33 -2.46
CA TYR A 89 -10.68 -0.02 -2.64
C TYR A 89 -10.22 0.53 -1.30
N PRO A 90 -8.97 0.99 -1.19
CA PRO A 90 -8.56 1.88 -0.12
C PRO A 90 -9.19 3.26 -0.37
N THR A 91 -9.47 4.01 0.70
CA THR A 91 -10.02 5.37 0.57
C THR A 91 -9.13 6.40 1.26
N LEU A 92 -9.38 7.68 1.00
CA LEU A 92 -8.61 8.77 1.61
C LEU A 92 -9.16 9.18 2.98
N ASP A 93 -10.35 8.71 3.36
CA ASP A 93 -11.04 9.03 4.62
C ASP A 93 -11.03 7.89 5.64
N GLY A 94 -10.14 6.89 5.47
CA GLY A 94 -9.92 5.83 6.45
C GLY A 94 -10.85 4.63 6.36
N LYS A 95 -11.47 4.43 5.21
CA LYS A 95 -12.33 3.26 4.94
C LYS A 95 -11.74 2.36 3.87
N ILE A 96 -12.28 1.18 3.79
CA ILE A 96 -12.18 0.32 2.63
C ILE A 96 -13.57 0.15 2.02
N MET A 97 -13.67 0.23 0.69
CA MET A 97 -14.92 0.05 -0.05
C MET A 97 -14.88 -1.28 -0.79
N ILE A 98 -15.94 -2.08 -0.66
CA ILE A 98 -16.07 -3.36 -1.35
C ILE A 98 -17.08 -3.21 -2.47
N VAL A 99 -16.65 -3.48 -3.69
CA VAL A 99 -17.39 -3.24 -4.93
C VAL A 99 -17.53 -4.55 -5.70
N ASP A 100 -18.70 -4.80 -6.26
CA ASP A 100 -18.94 -5.90 -7.20
C ASP A 100 -18.20 -5.61 -8.50
N ARG A 101 -17.31 -6.54 -8.90
CA ARG A 101 -16.44 -6.37 -10.08
C ARG A 101 -17.21 -6.33 -11.40
N ALA A 102 -18.32 -7.06 -11.48
CA ALA A 102 -19.04 -7.24 -12.74
C ALA A 102 -19.90 -6.02 -13.13
N ASN A 103 -20.38 -5.27 -12.14
CA ASN A 103 -21.34 -4.18 -12.39
C ASN A 103 -21.05 -2.88 -11.64
N GLY A 104 -19.95 -2.80 -10.89
CA GLY A 104 -19.56 -1.60 -10.14
C GLY A 104 -20.43 -1.27 -8.92
N ARG A 105 -21.33 -2.16 -8.50
CA ARG A 105 -22.19 -1.90 -7.34
C ARG A 105 -21.38 -1.91 -6.05
N ILE A 106 -21.51 -0.86 -5.26
CA ILE A 106 -20.96 -0.83 -3.90
C ILE A 106 -21.74 -1.82 -3.03
N LEU A 107 -21.04 -2.79 -2.44
CA LEU A 107 -21.60 -3.83 -1.60
C LEU A 107 -21.64 -3.41 -0.13
N ARG A 108 -20.49 -2.90 0.37
CA ARG A 108 -20.34 -2.40 1.74
C ARG A 108 -19.04 -1.60 1.87
N ASP A 109 -18.90 -0.95 3.01
CA ASP A 109 -17.66 -0.35 3.47
C ASP A 109 -17.30 -0.88 4.87
N ALA A 110 -16.03 -0.67 5.26
CA ALA A 110 -15.57 -0.90 6.62
C ALA A 110 -14.62 0.23 7.03
N VAL A 111 -14.80 0.71 8.26
CA VAL A 111 -14.00 1.80 8.83
C VAL A 111 -12.75 1.21 9.46
N VAL A 112 -11.58 1.62 8.96
CA VAL A 112 -10.28 1.30 9.54
C VAL A 112 -9.94 2.33 10.61
N SER A 113 -10.12 3.61 10.29
CA SER A 113 -9.86 4.74 11.18
C SER A 113 -10.80 5.89 10.87
N SER A 114 -11.07 6.75 11.85
CA SER A 114 -11.94 7.93 11.73
C SER A 114 -11.25 9.24 12.11
N GLU A 115 -9.91 9.27 12.01
CA GLU A 115 -9.15 10.47 12.27
C GLU A 115 -9.44 11.57 11.23
N PRO A 116 -9.44 12.86 11.61
CA PRO A 116 -9.78 13.94 10.67
C PRO A 116 -8.69 14.22 9.63
N PHE A 117 -7.42 13.85 9.91
CA PHE A 117 -6.28 14.12 9.05
C PHE A 117 -5.37 12.91 8.92
N PHE A 118 -4.69 12.77 7.78
CA PHE A 118 -3.76 11.68 7.49
C PHE A 118 -4.40 10.30 7.70
N ASN A 119 -5.66 10.18 7.30
CA ASN A 119 -6.49 9.01 7.56
C ASN A 119 -6.59 8.07 6.35
N ASN A 120 -5.94 8.41 5.23
CA ASN A 120 -5.95 7.54 4.05
C ASN A 120 -5.36 6.16 4.36
N ILE A 121 -5.87 5.17 3.65
CA ILE A 121 -5.37 3.80 3.78
C ILE A 121 -4.00 3.71 3.12
N ILE A 122 -2.98 3.44 3.93
CA ILE A 122 -1.57 3.33 3.52
C ILE A 122 -1.14 1.91 3.21
N PHE A 123 -1.90 0.92 3.67
CA PHE A 123 -1.66 -0.50 3.48
C PHE A 123 -2.98 -1.25 3.33
N LEU A 124 -3.03 -2.18 2.40
CA LEU A 124 -4.15 -3.10 2.17
C LEU A 124 -3.59 -4.40 1.62
N ASP A 125 -3.94 -5.52 2.24
CA ASP A 125 -3.51 -6.85 1.81
C ASP A 125 -4.51 -7.93 2.23
N LEU A 126 -4.41 -9.10 1.59
CA LEU A 126 -5.24 -10.27 1.88
C LEU A 126 -4.38 -11.52 2.04
N LEU A 127 -4.66 -12.26 3.09
CA LEU A 127 -4.05 -13.56 3.32
C LEU A 127 -5.14 -14.58 3.67
N GLY A 128 -5.46 -15.44 2.70
CA GLY A 128 -6.58 -16.36 2.81
C GLY A 128 -7.92 -15.60 2.88
N ASP A 129 -8.66 -15.81 3.95
CA ASP A 129 -9.94 -15.14 4.24
C ASP A 129 -9.80 -13.90 5.15
N LYS A 130 -8.58 -13.55 5.55
CA LYS A 130 -8.28 -12.36 6.32
C LYS A 130 -7.89 -11.20 5.43
N MET A 131 -8.50 -10.05 5.67
CA MET A 131 -8.13 -8.77 5.08
C MET A 131 -7.46 -7.89 6.12
N PHE A 132 -6.37 -7.26 5.72
CA PHE A 132 -5.58 -6.36 6.54
C PHE A 132 -5.55 -4.98 5.89
N ALA A 133 -5.80 -3.95 6.68
CA ALA A 133 -5.72 -2.56 6.22
C ALA A 133 -5.13 -1.67 7.31
N ALA A 134 -4.37 -0.66 6.91
CA ALA A 134 -3.82 0.33 7.84
C ALA A 134 -4.05 1.76 7.35
N SER A 135 -4.31 2.64 8.28
CA SER A 135 -4.07 4.08 8.20
C SER A 135 -2.76 4.44 8.93
N ALA A 136 -2.41 5.72 8.99
CA ALA A 136 -1.23 6.17 9.73
C ALA A 136 -1.32 5.96 11.26
N THR A 137 -2.51 5.65 11.80
CA THR A 137 -2.73 5.54 13.26
C THR A 137 -3.35 4.22 13.69
N LYS A 138 -3.91 3.45 12.76
CA LYS A 138 -4.65 2.23 13.09
C LYS A 138 -4.42 1.13 12.06
N PHE A 139 -4.22 -0.09 12.54
CA PHE A 139 -4.18 -1.29 11.71
C PHE A 139 -5.38 -2.18 12.04
N MET A 140 -6.04 -2.69 11.03
CA MET A 140 -7.22 -3.53 11.13
C MET A 140 -6.96 -4.90 10.51
N ALA A 141 -7.37 -5.95 11.18
CA ALA A 141 -7.55 -7.29 10.63
C ALA A 141 -9.03 -7.66 10.70
N ILE A 142 -9.60 -8.08 9.59
CA ILE A 142 -10.99 -8.51 9.47
C ILE A 142 -11.06 -9.88 8.84
N ASP A 143 -11.83 -10.77 9.44
CA ASP A 143 -12.15 -12.11 8.95
C ASP A 143 -13.63 -12.45 9.23
N PRO A 144 -14.15 -13.64 8.85
CA PRO A 144 -15.52 -14.05 9.14
C PRO A 144 -15.88 -14.10 10.64
N ASN A 145 -14.88 -14.17 11.54
CA ASN A 145 -15.10 -14.24 13.00
C ASN A 145 -15.18 -12.86 13.64
N GLY A 146 -14.76 -11.79 12.93
CA GLY A 146 -14.87 -10.44 13.42
C GLY A 146 -13.76 -9.49 12.97
N VAL A 147 -13.63 -8.40 13.70
CA VAL A 147 -12.64 -7.34 13.42
C VAL A 147 -11.76 -7.14 14.64
N LYS A 148 -10.46 -7.04 14.42
CA LYS A 148 -9.46 -6.68 15.44
C LYS A 148 -8.71 -5.44 15.01
N TYR A 149 -8.27 -4.66 15.97
CA TYR A 149 -7.52 -3.43 15.75
C TYR A 149 -6.23 -3.40 16.56
N TYR A 150 -5.24 -2.74 15.98
CA TYR A 150 -4.01 -2.33 16.64
C TYR A 150 -3.86 -0.81 16.45
N ASP A 151 -3.51 -0.10 17.51
CA ASP A 151 -3.30 1.35 17.51
C ASP A 151 -1.80 1.67 17.60
N GLY A 152 -1.32 2.58 16.73
CA GLY A 152 0.09 2.99 16.71
C GLY A 152 0.36 4.09 15.69
N GLN A 153 1.47 4.79 15.82
CA GLN A 153 1.93 5.76 14.82
C GLN A 153 2.62 5.02 13.67
N ILE A 154 1.81 4.51 12.74
CA ILE A 154 2.24 3.59 11.69
C ILE A 154 2.87 4.37 10.52
N LYS A 155 4.08 3.96 10.13
CA LYS A 155 4.77 4.43 8.95
C LYS A 155 4.59 3.47 7.78
N ASP A 156 4.69 2.18 8.05
CA ASP A 156 4.59 1.11 7.05
C ASP A 156 4.15 -0.21 7.69
N VAL A 157 3.67 -1.13 6.86
CA VAL A 157 3.32 -2.50 7.24
C VAL A 157 3.88 -3.47 6.22
N LEU A 158 4.37 -4.60 6.68
CA LEU A 158 4.77 -5.73 5.87
C LEU A 158 4.18 -7.01 6.47
N ILE A 159 3.55 -7.85 5.66
CA ILE A 159 3.12 -9.19 6.05
C ILE A 159 4.03 -10.19 5.32
N TYR A 160 4.73 -11.00 6.10
CA TYR A 160 5.63 -12.00 5.55
C TYR A 160 5.80 -13.19 6.49
N SER A 161 5.80 -14.41 5.94
CA SER A 161 6.02 -15.68 6.68
C SER A 161 5.13 -15.81 7.93
N GLY A 162 3.83 -15.47 7.80
CA GLY A 162 2.85 -15.56 8.89
C GLY A 162 3.02 -14.52 10.01
N LYS A 163 3.83 -13.49 9.80
CA LYS A 163 4.06 -12.38 10.73
C LYS A 163 3.67 -11.06 10.10
N ILE A 164 3.25 -10.13 10.95
CA ILE A 164 2.96 -8.74 10.59
C ILE A 164 4.04 -7.87 11.23
N TYR A 165 4.78 -7.14 10.42
CA TYR A 165 5.77 -6.16 10.86
C TYR A 165 5.16 -4.78 10.75
N ILE A 166 4.98 -4.11 11.89
CA ILE A 166 4.49 -2.73 11.96
C ILE A 166 5.69 -1.80 12.17
N PHE A 167 6.00 -1.01 11.17
CA PHE A 167 7.04 0.01 11.22
C PHE A 167 6.44 1.30 11.80
N LEU A 168 6.89 1.71 12.97
CA LEU A 168 6.39 2.90 13.65
C LEU A 168 7.24 4.13 13.33
N LYS A 169 6.64 5.31 13.43
CA LYS A 169 7.29 6.60 13.12
C LYS A 169 8.43 6.97 14.06
N ASP A 170 8.49 6.35 15.26
CA ASP A 170 9.55 6.55 16.26
C ASP A 170 10.76 5.63 16.09
N GLY A 171 10.80 4.85 15.00
CA GLY A 171 11.91 3.94 14.71
C GLY A 171 11.78 2.56 15.34
N VAL A 172 10.64 2.24 15.93
CA VAL A 172 10.36 0.89 16.42
C VAL A 172 9.72 0.05 15.33
N VAL A 173 10.12 -1.22 15.22
CA VAL A 173 9.40 -2.24 14.45
C VAL A 173 8.79 -3.22 15.44
N GLU A 174 7.48 -3.39 15.39
CA GLU A 174 6.77 -4.41 16.17
C GLU A 174 6.42 -5.60 15.28
N ILE A 175 6.53 -6.81 15.85
CA ILE A 175 6.10 -8.03 15.19
C ILE A 175 4.82 -8.49 15.87
N LEU A 176 3.77 -8.68 15.07
CA LEU A 176 2.51 -9.26 15.52
C LEU A 176 2.30 -10.62 14.81
N ASP A 177 1.53 -11.48 15.46
CA ASP A 177 0.93 -12.63 14.78
C ASP A 177 -0.29 -12.21 13.94
N LEU A 178 -0.88 -13.13 13.19
CA LEU A 178 -2.06 -12.84 12.35
C LEU A 178 -3.34 -12.57 13.16
N GLU A 179 -3.28 -12.75 14.49
CA GLU A 179 -4.35 -12.40 15.43
C GLU A 179 -4.12 -11.06 16.15
N LEU A 180 -3.10 -10.31 15.69
CA LEU A 180 -2.62 -9.03 16.22
C LEU A 180 -2.06 -9.09 17.65
N ASN A 181 -1.63 -10.25 18.13
CA ASN A 181 -0.88 -10.35 19.37
C ASN A 181 0.58 -9.97 19.11
N LYS A 182 1.15 -9.11 19.93
CA LYS A 182 2.56 -8.73 19.85
C LYS A 182 3.44 -9.91 20.26
N ILE A 183 4.34 -10.32 19.37
CA ILE A 183 5.28 -11.44 19.57
C ILE A 183 6.74 -11.01 19.60
N GLY A 184 7.04 -9.77 19.22
CA GLY A 184 8.39 -9.22 19.25
C GLY A 184 8.43 -7.72 18.98
N SER A 185 9.57 -7.11 19.20
CA SER A 185 9.85 -5.74 18.76
C SER A 185 11.34 -5.44 18.80
N GLN A 186 11.77 -4.51 17.92
CA GLN A 186 13.12 -3.98 17.90
C GLN A 186 13.08 -2.46 17.71
N ASN A 187 13.92 -1.74 18.44
CA ASN A 187 14.08 -0.29 18.28
C ASN A 187 15.33 0.00 17.44
N PHE A 188 15.12 0.53 16.26
CA PHE A 188 16.16 1.06 15.38
C PHE A 188 16.26 2.56 15.66
N LYS A 189 17.01 2.93 16.69
CA LYS A 189 17.10 4.31 17.19
C LYS A 189 17.29 5.33 16.08
N PHE A 190 16.42 6.34 16.07
CA PHE A 190 16.39 7.44 15.09
C PHE A 190 16.08 7.06 13.64
N ALA A 191 15.71 5.82 13.35
CA ALA A 191 15.39 5.39 12.00
C ALA A 191 14.11 6.03 11.47
N ILE A 192 14.18 6.59 10.26
CA ILE A 192 13.03 7.03 9.46
C ILE A 192 12.87 6.03 8.33
N PHE A 193 11.98 5.07 8.50
CA PHE A 193 11.81 3.98 7.55
C PHE A 193 11.39 4.46 6.17
N ALA A 194 12.09 4.00 5.13
CA ALA A 194 11.81 4.25 3.72
C ALA A 194 11.13 3.05 3.04
N GLY A 195 11.33 1.85 3.55
CA GLY A 195 10.72 0.61 3.07
C GLY A 195 11.39 -0.62 3.67
N ALA A 196 10.84 -1.78 3.40
CA ALA A 196 11.42 -3.06 3.77
C ALA A 196 11.15 -4.12 2.70
N ILE A 197 12.11 -5.02 2.49
CA ILE A 197 12.00 -6.16 1.56
C ILE A 197 12.33 -7.43 2.33
N PRO A 198 11.41 -8.39 2.40
CA PRO A 198 11.71 -9.72 2.91
C PRO A 198 12.33 -10.57 1.81
N GLN A 199 13.37 -11.32 2.13
CA GLN A 199 13.97 -12.30 1.23
C GLN A 199 14.45 -13.49 2.05
N ASP A 200 13.91 -14.67 1.76
CA ASP A 200 14.19 -15.91 2.48
C ASP A 200 13.95 -15.78 3.99
N ASP A 201 14.98 -15.91 4.80
CA ASP A 201 14.96 -15.80 6.27
C ASP A 201 15.39 -14.43 6.79
N LYS A 202 15.52 -13.43 5.89
CA LYS A 202 16.00 -12.09 6.21
C LYS A 202 14.98 -11.01 5.90
N LEU A 203 15.14 -9.91 6.61
CA LEU A 203 14.43 -8.67 6.36
C LEU A 203 15.45 -7.55 6.12
N TYR A 204 15.35 -6.90 4.96
CA TYR A 204 16.14 -5.75 4.56
C TYR A 204 15.32 -4.50 4.81
N ILE A 205 15.71 -3.67 5.76
CA ILE A 205 14.99 -2.45 6.17
C ILE A 205 15.81 -1.25 5.73
N PHE A 206 15.21 -0.37 4.93
CA PHE A 206 15.83 0.82 4.39
C PHE A 206 15.44 2.05 5.20
N GLU A 207 16.42 2.88 5.50
CA GLU A 207 16.28 4.06 6.33
C GLU A 207 16.75 5.31 5.57
N LYS A 208 16.05 6.44 5.75
CA LYS A 208 16.19 7.64 4.92
C LYS A 208 17.54 8.32 5.00
N THR A 209 18.27 8.20 6.11
CA THR A 209 19.60 8.82 6.24
C THR A 209 20.71 7.99 5.59
N GLY A 210 20.35 6.98 4.80
CA GLY A 210 21.32 6.21 4.00
C GLY A 210 21.82 4.95 4.70
N TYR A 211 21.01 4.32 5.53
CA TYR A 211 21.35 3.03 6.12
C TYR A 211 20.38 1.93 5.70
N MET A 212 20.90 0.72 5.63
CA MET A 212 20.13 -0.51 5.47
C MET A 212 20.43 -1.44 6.65
N PHE A 213 19.37 -1.91 7.30
CA PHE A 213 19.47 -2.94 8.33
C PHE A 213 19.13 -4.29 7.73
N ILE A 214 20.00 -5.28 7.89
CA ILE A 214 19.74 -6.68 7.52
C ILE A 214 19.57 -7.45 8.81
N THR A 215 18.40 -8.05 9.01
CA THR A 215 18.06 -8.76 10.24
C THR A 215 17.36 -10.07 9.92
N ASP A 216 17.29 -11.00 10.87
CA ASP A 216 16.43 -12.16 10.73
C ASP A 216 14.94 -11.81 10.92
N LEU A 217 14.04 -12.77 10.66
CA LEU A 217 12.60 -12.57 10.77
C LEU A 217 12.08 -12.37 12.21
N ASN A 218 12.94 -12.40 13.20
CA ASN A 218 12.63 -12.05 14.61
C ASN A 218 13.24 -10.70 15.00
N LEU A 219 13.80 -9.96 14.03
CA LEU A 219 14.51 -8.70 14.24
C LEU A 219 15.74 -8.83 15.16
N GLN A 220 16.37 -10.01 15.12
CA GLN A 220 17.61 -10.31 15.85
C GLN A 220 18.81 -10.26 14.88
N ASN A 221 20.03 -10.29 15.45
CA ASN A 221 21.26 -10.40 14.64
C ASN A 221 21.39 -9.33 13.53
N THR A 222 21.05 -8.09 13.87
CA THR A 222 21.01 -6.98 12.91
C THR A 222 22.41 -6.57 12.47
N GLN A 223 22.65 -6.61 11.16
CA GLN A 223 23.80 -5.99 10.50
C GLN A 223 23.36 -4.62 9.97
N VAL A 224 24.22 -3.62 10.12
CA VAL A 224 24.01 -2.26 9.56
C VAL A 224 24.95 -2.06 8.39
N ILE A 225 24.41 -1.61 7.27
CA ILE A 225 25.15 -1.27 6.06
C ILE A 225 24.86 0.19 5.73
N GLU A 226 25.91 0.97 5.48
CA GLU A 226 25.79 2.33 4.95
C GLU A 226 25.61 2.25 3.43
N LEU A 227 24.61 2.97 2.91
CA LEU A 227 24.36 3.11 1.48
C LEU A 227 25.21 4.23 0.90
N ASP A 228 25.37 4.24 -0.43
CA ASP A 228 26.20 5.25 -1.12
C ASP A 228 25.61 6.67 -1.01
N SER A 229 24.31 6.80 -0.71
CA SER A 229 23.65 8.10 -0.53
C SER A 229 22.44 8.00 0.40
N GLU A 230 22.01 9.16 0.93
CA GLU A 230 20.74 9.31 1.62
C GLU A 230 19.57 9.13 0.65
N ILE A 231 18.43 8.66 1.15
CA ILE A 231 17.18 8.52 0.40
C ILE A 231 16.40 9.83 0.48
N SER A 232 16.74 10.77 -0.40
CA SER A 232 16.27 12.17 -0.33
C SER A 232 14.89 12.38 -0.96
N LYS A 233 14.54 11.57 -1.98
CA LYS A 233 13.31 11.70 -2.76
C LYS A 233 12.37 10.52 -2.51
N LYS A 234 11.60 10.18 -3.54
CA LYS A 234 10.70 9.03 -3.50
C LYS A 234 11.51 7.74 -3.59
N SER A 235 11.07 6.75 -2.85
CA SER A 235 11.59 5.39 -2.90
C SER A 235 10.42 4.41 -2.99
N PHE A 236 10.68 3.23 -3.53
CA PHE A 236 9.75 2.12 -3.52
C PHE A 236 10.49 0.78 -3.49
N THR A 237 9.82 -0.22 -2.95
CA THR A 237 10.31 -1.59 -2.87
C THR A 237 9.78 -2.41 -4.03
N GLY A 238 10.65 -3.10 -4.76
CA GLY A 238 10.31 -4.19 -5.67
C GLY A 238 10.38 -5.54 -4.95
N ALA A 239 10.26 -6.63 -5.71
CA ALA A 239 10.36 -7.98 -5.15
C ALA A 239 11.77 -8.30 -4.62
N ASP A 240 12.81 -7.88 -5.34
CA ASP A 240 14.22 -8.16 -5.09
C ASP A 240 15.12 -6.93 -5.19
N ALA A 241 14.52 -5.75 -5.29
CA ALA A 241 15.27 -4.50 -5.44
C ALA A 241 14.59 -3.33 -4.74
N PHE A 242 15.39 -2.44 -4.21
CA PHE A 242 14.98 -1.16 -3.66
C PHE A 242 15.35 -0.03 -4.62
N TYR A 243 14.36 0.78 -4.98
CA TYR A 243 14.50 1.90 -5.89
C TYR A 243 14.44 3.20 -5.09
N TYR A 244 15.46 4.03 -5.21
CA TYR A 244 15.51 5.33 -4.53
C TYR A 244 16.28 6.36 -5.36
N ASP A 245 15.77 7.57 -5.36
CA ASP A 245 16.29 8.67 -6.15
C ASP A 245 16.51 8.26 -7.63
N ASN A 246 17.73 8.03 -8.06
CA ASN A 246 18.10 7.52 -9.40
C ASN A 246 18.87 6.20 -9.30
N GLU A 247 18.81 5.53 -8.15
CA GLU A 247 19.56 4.32 -7.84
C GLU A 247 18.65 3.08 -7.78
N ILE A 248 19.24 1.93 -8.07
CA ILE A 248 18.60 0.62 -7.93
C ILE A 248 19.54 -0.28 -7.11
N LEU A 249 19.14 -0.60 -5.90
CA LEU A 249 19.83 -1.57 -5.08
C LEU A 249 19.19 -2.94 -5.25
N LYS A 250 19.88 -3.86 -5.91
CA LYS A 250 19.46 -5.26 -6.01
C LYS A 250 19.94 -6.05 -4.80
N LEU A 251 19.04 -6.76 -4.16
CA LEU A 251 19.37 -7.70 -3.11
C LEU A 251 19.97 -8.98 -3.71
N LYS A 252 20.98 -9.52 -3.04
CA LYS A 252 21.67 -10.75 -3.47
C LYS A 252 21.37 -11.88 -2.52
#